data_98892dbb8fa00560dca90fcb7a511292
#
_entry.id   98892dbb8fa00560dca90fcb7a511292
#
_cell.length_a   1.000
_cell.length_b   1.000
_cell.length_c   1.000
_cell.angle_alpha   90.00
_cell.angle_beta   90.00
_cell.angle_gamma   90.00
#
_symmetry.space_group_name_H-M   'P 1'
#
loop_
_entity.id
_entity.type
_entity.pdbx_description
1 polymer ?
#
loop_
_entity_poly.entity_id
_entity_poly.type
_entity_poly.pdbx_seq_one_letter_code
_entity_poly.pdbx_strand_id
1 'polypeptide(L)'
;MSKIRITKEFKFEMAHALLGYDGPCRNVHGHSYELIVTVIGEPIAETGHVKLGMVMDFGDLKRIVMSEIVQVFDHALVLNAAMPESVTAHLHNNFEKVILLPYQPTSELMVIDFAERIKSRLPENIGLVRVFLRETATSYAEWLAGDQH
;
A
#
# COMPACT_ATOMS: atom_id res chain seq x y z
N MET A 1 -12.09 -27.90 -1.91
CA MET A 1 -10.88 -27.55 -1.15
C MET A 1 -11.11 -26.28 -0.36
N SER A 2 -10.56 -26.23 0.83
CA SER A 2 -10.70 -25.03 1.66
C SER A 2 -9.81 -23.89 1.14
N LYS A 3 -10.36 -22.69 1.15
CA LYS A 3 -9.60 -21.48 0.91
C LYS A 3 -9.17 -20.88 2.23
N ILE A 4 -7.92 -20.50 2.31
CA ILE A 4 -7.30 -19.96 3.52
C ILE A 4 -6.77 -18.55 3.22
N ARG A 5 -6.95 -17.65 4.18
CA ARG A 5 -6.36 -16.32 4.11
C ARG A 5 -5.01 -16.35 4.80
N ILE A 6 -4.05 -15.70 4.17
CA ILE A 6 -2.75 -15.42 4.80
C ILE A 6 -2.52 -13.92 4.80
N THR A 7 -1.83 -13.45 5.82
CA THR A 7 -1.65 -12.01 6.07
C THR A 7 -0.20 -11.70 6.37
N LYS A 8 0.27 -10.58 5.86
CA LYS A 8 1.61 -10.06 6.13
C LYS A 8 1.49 -8.61 6.55
N GLU A 9 2.28 -8.19 7.54
CA GLU A 9 2.27 -6.84 8.09
C GLU A 9 3.57 -6.12 7.78
N PHE A 10 3.46 -4.80 7.53
CA PHE A 10 4.58 -3.95 7.14
C PHE A 10 4.46 -2.61 7.84
N LYS A 11 5.58 -1.91 7.94
CA LYS A 11 5.62 -0.54 8.48
C LYS A 11 6.46 0.33 7.56
N PHE A 12 6.07 1.60 7.41
CA PHE A 12 6.89 2.59 6.72
C PHE A 12 6.56 3.98 7.24
N GLU A 13 7.54 4.87 7.10
CA GLU A 13 7.43 6.26 7.50
C GLU A 13 7.24 7.12 6.26
N MET A 14 6.23 7.99 6.27
CA MET A 14 5.92 8.80 5.09
C MET A 14 5.35 10.14 5.50
N ALA A 15 5.75 11.18 4.80
CA ALA A 15 5.17 12.52 4.96
C ALA A 15 4.25 12.82 3.78
N HIS A 16 3.24 13.63 4.03
CA HIS A 16 2.32 14.08 3.00
C HIS A 16 1.72 15.45 3.35
N ALA A 17 1.01 16.03 2.39
CA ALA A 17 0.19 17.21 2.59
C ALA A 17 -1.03 17.11 1.70
N LEU A 18 -2.18 17.59 2.19
CA LEU A 18 -3.43 17.56 1.46
C LEU A 18 -3.68 18.92 0.79
N LEU A 19 -3.64 18.92 -0.53
CA LEU A 19 -3.82 20.13 -1.33
C LEU A 19 -5.24 20.71 -1.14
N GLY A 20 -5.33 21.98 -0.75
CA GLY A 20 -6.60 22.67 -0.61
C GLY A 20 -7.44 22.29 0.60
N TYR A 21 -6.93 21.43 1.47
CA TYR A 21 -7.65 21.03 2.67
C TYR A 21 -7.80 22.22 3.64
N ASP A 22 -8.91 22.30 4.35
CA ASP A 22 -9.22 23.39 5.25
C ASP A 22 -8.79 23.17 6.71
N GLY A 23 -8.13 22.06 6.98
CA GLY A 23 -7.62 21.69 8.29
C GLY A 23 -6.09 21.63 8.36
N PRO A 24 -5.53 21.19 9.50
CA PRO A 24 -4.07 21.15 9.70
C PRO A 24 -3.34 20.20 8.73
N CYS A 25 -4.03 19.21 8.17
CA CYS A 25 -3.43 18.25 7.24
C CYS A 25 -3.04 18.87 5.90
N ARG A 26 -3.38 20.14 5.64
CA ARG A 26 -2.86 20.87 4.48
C ARG A 26 -1.36 21.13 4.58
N ASN A 27 -0.82 21.10 5.78
CA ASN A 27 0.61 21.28 6.03
C ASN A 27 1.35 19.94 5.84
N VAL A 28 2.64 20.03 5.56
CA VAL A 28 3.48 18.83 5.50
C VAL A 28 3.59 18.24 6.90
N HIS A 29 3.24 16.98 7.03
CA HIS A 29 3.34 16.23 8.27
C HIS A 29 3.58 14.75 7.95
N GLY A 30 4.05 14.00 8.93
CA GLY A 30 4.39 12.59 8.72
C GLY A 30 3.67 11.65 9.69
N HIS A 31 3.59 10.40 9.28
CA HIS A 31 3.00 9.33 10.05
C HIS A 31 3.88 8.08 9.99
N SER A 32 3.79 7.28 11.06
CA SER A 32 4.31 5.91 11.06
C SER A 32 3.18 5.00 10.61
N TYR A 33 3.19 4.65 9.32
CA TYR A 33 2.13 3.84 8.72
C TYR A 33 2.30 2.37 9.05
N GLU A 34 1.19 1.69 9.29
CA GLU A 34 1.14 0.23 9.35
C GLU A 34 0.30 -0.26 8.18
N LEU A 35 0.87 -1.17 7.41
CA LEU A 35 0.22 -1.75 6.24
C LEU A 35 0.02 -3.25 6.47
N ILE A 36 -1.22 -3.70 6.32
CA ILE A 36 -1.56 -5.11 6.48
C ILE A 36 -2.21 -5.59 5.18
N VAL A 37 -1.66 -6.66 4.61
CA VAL A 37 -2.11 -7.22 3.33
C VAL A 37 -2.56 -8.65 3.54
N THR A 38 -3.79 -8.97 3.14
CA THR A 38 -4.37 -10.30 3.23
C THR A 38 -4.72 -10.81 1.84
N VAL A 39 -4.26 -12.01 1.53
CA VAL A 39 -4.58 -12.71 0.29
C VAL A 39 -5.26 -14.04 0.63
N ILE A 40 -5.92 -14.64 -0.35
CA ILE A 40 -6.67 -15.88 -0.19
C ILE A 40 -6.36 -16.86 -1.33
N GLY A 41 -6.29 -18.12 -0.99
CA GLY A 41 -6.13 -19.19 -1.99
C GLY A 41 -6.27 -20.54 -1.34
N GLU A 42 -6.10 -21.58 -2.16
CA GLU A 42 -6.08 -22.95 -1.68
C GLU A 42 -4.64 -23.36 -1.39
N PRO A 43 -4.37 -24.04 -0.25
CA PRO A 43 -3.05 -24.60 -0.02
C PRO A 43 -2.66 -25.56 -1.14
N ILE A 44 -1.42 -25.50 -1.58
CA ILE A 44 -0.89 -26.38 -2.63
C ILE A 44 -0.94 -27.82 -2.13
N ALA A 45 -1.62 -28.68 -2.86
CA ALA A 45 -1.81 -30.09 -2.51
C ALA A 45 -0.96 -31.04 -3.36
N GLU A 46 -0.24 -30.54 -4.36
CA GLU A 46 0.58 -31.34 -5.27
C GLU A 46 1.76 -31.95 -4.53
N THR A 47 1.78 -33.29 -4.46
CA THR A 47 2.87 -34.02 -3.81
C THR A 47 4.20 -33.75 -4.51
N GLY A 48 5.22 -33.40 -3.73
CA GLY A 48 6.53 -33.08 -4.27
C GLY A 48 6.73 -31.61 -4.65
N HIS A 49 5.68 -30.80 -4.56
CA HIS A 49 5.82 -29.36 -4.81
C HIS A 49 6.64 -28.71 -3.70
N VAL A 50 7.59 -27.85 -4.07
CA VAL A 50 8.49 -27.20 -3.10
C VAL A 50 7.76 -26.32 -2.09
N LYS A 51 6.55 -25.85 -2.43
CA LYS A 51 5.70 -25.03 -1.57
C LYS A 51 4.47 -25.79 -1.07
N LEU A 52 4.57 -27.12 -0.98
CA LEU A 52 3.45 -27.96 -0.53
C LEU A 52 2.87 -27.47 0.79
N GLY A 53 1.55 -27.32 0.84
CA GLY A 53 0.83 -26.87 2.03
C GLY A 53 0.71 -25.38 2.19
N MET A 54 1.34 -24.60 1.32
CA MET A 54 1.26 -23.12 1.37
C MET A 54 0.20 -22.61 0.39
N VAL A 55 -0.52 -21.58 0.79
CA VAL A 55 -1.35 -20.79 -0.12
C VAL A 55 -0.41 -20.02 -1.06
N MET A 56 0.57 -19.38 -0.46
CA MET A 56 1.62 -18.61 -1.10
C MET A 56 2.75 -18.49 -0.08
N ASP A 57 3.98 -18.52 -0.54
CA ASP A 57 5.13 -18.30 0.35
C ASP A 57 5.06 -16.86 0.89
N PHE A 58 5.13 -16.69 2.21
CA PHE A 58 5.16 -15.37 2.83
C PHE A 58 6.28 -14.49 2.29
N GLY A 59 7.42 -15.08 1.92
CA GLY A 59 8.53 -14.36 1.30
C GLY A 59 8.18 -13.79 -0.07
N ASP A 60 7.35 -14.49 -0.85
CA ASP A 60 6.89 -14.01 -2.16
C ASP A 60 5.91 -12.86 -2.00
N LEU A 61 4.98 -12.97 -1.05
CA LEU A 61 4.06 -11.88 -0.72
C LEU A 61 4.84 -10.66 -0.22
N LYS A 62 5.81 -10.87 0.66
CA LYS A 62 6.68 -9.79 1.16
C LYS A 62 7.38 -9.08 0.01
N ARG A 63 7.94 -9.83 -0.94
CA ARG A 63 8.66 -9.26 -2.09
C ARG A 63 7.77 -8.34 -2.92
N ILE A 64 6.54 -8.76 -3.18
CA ILE A 64 5.57 -7.97 -3.93
C ILE A 64 5.27 -6.66 -3.20
N VAL A 65 4.90 -6.74 -1.93
CA VAL A 65 4.50 -5.57 -1.15
C VAL A 65 5.68 -4.62 -0.94
N MET A 66 6.86 -5.15 -0.65
CA MET A 66 8.06 -4.32 -0.49
C MET A 66 8.39 -3.57 -1.78
N SER A 67 8.43 -4.24 -2.93
CA SER A 67 8.80 -3.59 -4.19
C SER A 67 7.73 -2.62 -4.70
N GLU A 68 6.46 -2.92 -4.52
CA GLU A 68 5.36 -2.09 -5.05
C GLU A 68 4.99 -0.94 -4.13
N ILE A 69 5.17 -1.08 -2.83
CA ILE A 69 4.67 -0.10 -1.87
C ILE A 69 5.77 0.38 -0.91
N VAL A 70 6.30 -0.49 -0.07
CA VAL A 70 7.14 -0.03 1.06
C VAL A 70 8.39 0.68 0.57
N GLN A 71 9.13 0.10 -0.38
CA GLN A 71 10.35 0.71 -0.91
C GLN A 71 10.07 1.98 -1.70
N VAL A 72 8.87 2.10 -2.26
CA VAL A 72 8.46 3.30 -3.00
C VAL A 72 8.15 4.46 -2.04
N PHE A 73 7.38 4.19 -1.00
CA PHE A 73 6.81 5.23 -0.14
C PHE A 73 7.58 5.49 1.15
N ASP A 74 8.38 4.54 1.61
CA ASP A 74 9.11 4.70 2.87
C ASP A 74 10.08 5.87 2.78
N HIS A 75 10.00 6.79 3.77
CA HIS A 75 10.79 8.02 3.83
C HIS A 75 10.52 8.99 2.66
N ALA A 76 9.39 8.87 2.00
CA ALA A 76 9.01 9.78 0.92
C ALA A 76 8.18 10.95 1.44
N LEU A 77 8.30 12.08 0.74
CA LEU A 77 7.33 13.17 0.80
C LEU A 77 6.37 12.99 -0.38
N VAL A 78 5.10 12.75 -0.08
CA VAL A 78 4.09 12.39 -1.08
C VAL A 78 3.08 13.51 -1.20
N LEU A 79 2.90 14.01 -2.43
CA LEU A 79 2.07 15.16 -2.70
C LEU A 79 1.12 14.90 -3.88
N ASN A 80 0.04 15.66 -3.91
CA ASN A 80 -0.87 15.68 -5.06
C ASN A 80 -0.18 16.37 -6.24
N ALA A 81 -0.15 15.72 -7.39
CA ALA A 81 0.48 16.26 -8.61
C ALA A 81 -0.21 17.53 -9.13
N ALA A 82 -1.42 17.83 -8.69
CA ALA A 82 -2.12 19.08 -9.03
C ALA A 82 -1.55 20.32 -8.30
N MET A 83 -0.64 20.12 -7.36
CA MET A 83 0.06 21.21 -6.69
C MET A 83 0.84 22.05 -7.70
N PRO A 84 0.98 23.40 -7.47
CA PRO A 84 1.74 24.25 -8.41
C PRO A 84 3.14 23.72 -8.69
N GLU A 85 3.53 23.70 -9.96
CA GLU A 85 4.83 23.19 -10.40
C GLU A 85 6.00 23.95 -9.76
N SER A 86 5.84 25.24 -9.51
CA SER A 86 6.87 26.04 -8.82
C SER A 86 7.19 25.47 -7.44
N VAL A 87 6.21 24.91 -6.73
CA VAL A 87 6.40 24.28 -5.42
C VAL A 87 7.02 22.89 -5.58
N THR A 88 6.46 22.06 -6.45
CA THR A 88 6.91 20.68 -6.63
C THR A 88 8.33 20.62 -7.20
N ALA A 89 8.67 21.50 -8.15
CA ALA A 89 10.01 21.57 -8.70
C ALA A 89 11.03 21.96 -7.63
N HIS A 90 10.68 22.92 -6.76
CA HIS A 90 11.54 23.34 -5.67
C HIS A 90 11.80 22.20 -4.68
N LEU A 91 10.77 21.42 -4.35
CA LEU A 91 10.89 20.28 -3.46
C LEU A 91 11.76 19.18 -4.08
N HIS A 92 11.57 18.88 -5.36
CA HIS A 92 12.41 17.90 -6.08
C HIS A 92 13.88 18.31 -6.10
N ASN A 93 14.16 19.60 -6.19
CA ASN A 93 15.54 20.11 -6.20
C ASN A 93 16.22 20.00 -4.83
N ASN A 94 15.44 19.95 -3.75
CA ASN A 94 15.98 20.02 -2.40
C ASN A 94 15.87 18.70 -1.62
N PHE A 95 15.00 17.78 -2.05
CA PHE A 95 14.77 16.51 -1.36
C PHE A 95 14.84 15.36 -2.36
N GLU A 96 15.50 14.29 -1.95
CA GLU A 96 15.77 13.15 -2.82
C GLU A 96 14.52 12.35 -3.18
N LYS A 97 13.59 12.16 -2.20
CA LYS A 97 12.46 11.25 -2.39
C LYS A 97 11.15 12.01 -2.28
N VAL A 98 10.75 12.63 -3.37
CA VAL A 98 9.47 13.34 -3.51
C VAL A 98 8.64 12.61 -4.56
N ILE A 99 7.43 12.21 -4.18
CA ILE A 99 6.51 11.47 -5.05
C ILE A 99 5.28 12.32 -5.31
N LEU A 100 4.95 12.50 -6.60
CA LEU A 100 3.73 13.19 -7.01
C LEU A 100 2.72 12.15 -7.48
N LEU A 101 1.59 12.08 -6.80
CA LEU A 101 0.52 11.15 -7.12
C LEU A 101 -0.58 11.85 -7.94
N PRO A 102 -1.23 11.15 -8.87
CA PRO A 102 -2.34 11.70 -9.63
C PRO A 102 -3.64 11.79 -8.83
N TYR A 103 -3.56 11.69 -7.51
CA TYR A 103 -4.68 11.78 -6.59
C TYR A 103 -4.20 12.38 -5.27
N GLN A 104 -5.16 12.83 -4.45
CA GLN A 104 -4.88 13.35 -3.11
C GLN A 104 -4.36 12.22 -2.22
N PRO A 105 -3.19 12.35 -1.56
CA PRO A 105 -2.59 11.26 -0.79
C PRO A 105 -3.24 11.04 0.57
N THR A 106 -4.54 10.78 0.57
CA THR A 106 -5.29 10.32 1.74
C THR A 106 -5.12 8.81 1.91
N SER A 107 -5.29 8.30 3.12
CA SER A 107 -5.27 6.85 3.35
C SER A 107 -6.30 6.11 2.50
N GLU A 108 -7.47 6.73 2.31
CA GLU A 108 -8.56 6.15 1.50
C GLU A 108 -8.15 5.93 0.05
N LEU A 109 -7.56 6.94 -0.60
CA LEU A 109 -7.12 6.81 -1.99
C LEU A 109 -5.85 5.97 -2.12
N MET A 110 -5.00 6.02 -1.11
CA MET A 110 -3.78 5.20 -1.10
C MET A 110 -4.09 3.71 -1.01
N VAL A 111 -5.07 3.28 -0.20
CA VAL A 111 -5.41 1.84 -0.15
C VAL A 111 -5.99 1.34 -1.47
N ILE A 112 -6.67 2.19 -2.23
CA ILE A 112 -7.14 1.84 -3.59
C ILE A 112 -5.94 1.60 -4.51
N ASP A 113 -4.99 2.53 -4.53
CA ASP A 113 -3.76 2.42 -5.32
C ASP A 113 -2.95 1.18 -4.90
N PHE A 114 -2.78 0.98 -3.60
CA PHE A 114 -2.04 -0.16 -3.08
C PHE A 114 -2.68 -1.49 -3.50
N ALA A 115 -4.01 -1.57 -3.45
CA ALA A 115 -4.73 -2.76 -3.89
C ALA A 115 -4.46 -3.05 -5.37
N GLU A 116 -4.50 -2.04 -6.24
CA GLU A 116 -4.22 -2.21 -7.66
C GLU A 116 -2.79 -2.67 -7.92
N ARG A 117 -1.82 -2.08 -7.22
CA ARG A 117 -0.40 -2.45 -7.34
C ARG A 117 -0.17 -3.91 -6.94
N ILE A 118 -0.77 -4.35 -5.85
CA ILE A 118 -0.62 -5.73 -5.36
C ILE A 118 -1.32 -6.71 -6.31
N LYS A 119 -2.57 -6.43 -6.67
CA LYS A 119 -3.35 -7.28 -7.57
C LYS A 119 -2.62 -7.56 -8.89
N SER A 120 -1.95 -6.55 -9.44
CA SER A 120 -1.23 -6.69 -10.71
C SER A 120 -0.06 -7.67 -10.65
N ARG A 121 0.41 -8.01 -9.45
CA ARG A 121 1.57 -8.87 -9.23
C ARG A 121 1.22 -10.24 -8.66
N LEU A 122 -0.01 -10.44 -8.19
CA LEU A 122 -0.41 -11.73 -7.62
C LEU A 122 -0.60 -12.78 -8.71
N PRO A 123 -0.23 -14.06 -8.42
CA PRO A 123 -0.58 -15.17 -9.31
C PRO A 123 -2.10 -15.30 -9.49
N GLU A 124 -2.55 -15.85 -10.62
CA GLU A 124 -3.97 -15.96 -10.96
C GLU A 124 -4.80 -16.71 -9.91
N ASN A 125 -4.20 -17.69 -9.26
CA ASN A 125 -4.89 -18.51 -8.26
C ASN A 125 -4.96 -17.87 -6.88
N ILE A 126 -4.38 -16.68 -6.70
CA ILE A 126 -4.35 -15.97 -5.43
C ILE A 126 -5.18 -14.69 -5.55
N GLY A 127 -6.13 -14.51 -4.65
CA GLY A 127 -6.97 -13.32 -4.60
C GLY A 127 -6.51 -12.35 -3.53
N LEU A 128 -6.61 -11.06 -3.81
CA LEU A 128 -6.42 -10.02 -2.79
C LEU A 128 -7.73 -9.87 -2.02
N VAL A 129 -7.67 -9.96 -0.71
CA VAL A 129 -8.84 -9.82 0.17
C VAL A 129 -8.91 -8.46 0.83
N ARG A 130 -7.78 -7.99 1.37
CA ARG A 130 -7.76 -6.80 2.22
C ARG A 130 -6.43 -6.07 2.12
N VAL A 131 -6.53 -4.75 2.05
CA VAL A 131 -5.40 -3.84 2.26
C VAL A 131 -5.80 -2.86 3.35
N PHE A 132 -5.10 -2.90 4.46
CA PHE A 132 -5.36 -2.05 5.63
C PHE A 132 -4.20 -1.09 5.79
N LEU A 133 -4.48 0.20 5.96
CA LEU A 133 -3.47 1.23 6.15
C LEU A 133 -3.82 2.06 7.38
N ARG A 134 -3.05 1.90 8.45
CA ARG A 134 -3.16 2.71 9.66
C ARG A 134 -2.31 3.96 9.51
N GLU A 135 -2.94 5.10 9.64
CA GLU A 135 -2.28 6.39 9.56
C GLU A 135 -1.86 6.89 10.95
N THR A 136 -2.76 6.78 11.93
CA THR A 136 -2.49 7.15 13.32
C THR A 136 -2.86 6.00 14.25
N ALA A 137 -2.58 6.13 15.53
CA ALA A 137 -2.91 5.11 16.52
C ALA A 137 -4.41 4.77 16.55
N THR A 138 -5.27 5.71 16.14
CA THR A 138 -6.73 5.57 16.23
C THR A 138 -7.45 5.64 14.89
N SER A 139 -6.73 5.79 13.77
CA SER A 139 -7.36 6.03 12.47
C SER A 139 -6.73 5.19 11.39
N TYR A 140 -7.55 4.49 10.63
CA TYR A 140 -7.10 3.67 9.52
C TYR A 140 -8.17 3.62 8.43
N ALA A 141 -7.76 3.30 7.22
CA ALA A 141 -8.63 2.99 6.10
C ALA A 141 -8.35 1.58 5.63
N GLU A 142 -9.33 0.92 5.04
CA GLU A 142 -9.10 -0.39 4.48
C GLU A 142 -9.91 -0.61 3.20
N TRP A 143 -9.28 -1.31 2.28
CA TRP A 143 -9.90 -1.79 1.06
C TRP A 143 -10.22 -3.27 1.24
N LEU A 144 -11.48 -3.65 1.02
CA LEU A 144 -11.92 -5.03 1.08
C LEU A 144 -12.47 -5.43 -0.28
N ALA A 145 -12.03 -6.59 -0.80
CA ALA A 145 -12.48 -7.08 -2.09
C ALA A 145 -14.01 -7.26 -2.14
N GLY A 146 -14.60 -7.68 -1.02
CA GLY A 146 -16.05 -7.90 -0.92
C GLY A 146 -16.89 -6.63 -1.04
N ASP A 147 -16.29 -5.46 -0.85
CA ASP A 147 -16.98 -4.17 -0.95
C ASP A 147 -16.94 -3.61 -2.39
N GLN A 148 -16.17 -4.21 -3.28
CA GLN A 148 -15.95 -3.71 -4.64
C GLN A 148 -16.87 -4.43 -5.63
N HIS A 149 -17.96 -3.79 -6.03
CA HIS A 149 -18.93 -4.36 -6.97
C HIS A 149 -19.34 -3.39 -8.06
#